data_46188e386dd4b5038896e78e564d7272
#
_entry.id   46188e386dd4b5038896e78e564d7272
#
_cell.length_a   1.000
_cell.length_b   1.000
_cell.length_c   1.000
_cell.angle_alpha   90.00
_cell.angle_beta   90.00
_cell.angle_gamma   90.00
#
_symmetry.space_group_name_H-M   'P 1'
#
loop_
_entity.id
_entity.type
_entity.pdbx_description
1 polymer ?
#
loop_
_entity_poly.entity_id
_entity_poly.type
_entity_poly.pdbx_seq_one_letter_code
_entity_poly.pdbx_strand_id
1 'polypeptide(L)'
;MANLTMLVIVVVLSSMLFVWAVSSFGVYQGGAAYWFSSKSLANQERVSVEAAYFTGAGNNIVKIYVRNVGPIPFTIGSVYINSSLYNLSPNITVNVTQVVAVPSSNGLTLVGQTWTHGDVQTIRVATLRGTLSTTTWVA
;
A
#
# COMPACT_ATOMS: atom_id res chain seq x y z
N MET A 1 25.58 46.25 -38.23
CA MET A 1 24.14 46.25 -37.84
C MET A 1 23.54 44.85 -37.89
N ALA A 2 23.58 44.14 -38.99
CA ALA A 2 23.00 42.80 -39.11
C ALA A 2 23.59 41.77 -38.11
N ASN A 3 24.91 41.80 -37.91
CA ASN A 3 25.56 40.90 -36.95
C ASN A 3 25.19 41.11 -35.50
N LEU A 4 24.99 42.39 -35.11
CA LEU A 4 24.56 42.75 -33.77
C LEU A 4 23.11 42.28 -33.49
N THR A 5 22.24 42.47 -34.47
CA THR A 5 20.85 42.06 -34.39
C THR A 5 20.74 40.51 -34.25
N MET A 6 21.52 39.79 -35.06
CA MET A 6 21.59 38.34 -34.96
C MET A 6 22.10 37.86 -33.59
N LEU A 7 23.12 38.49 -33.07
CA LEU A 7 23.65 38.17 -31.73
C LEU A 7 22.58 38.32 -30.65
N VAL A 8 21.84 39.43 -30.68
CA VAL A 8 20.76 39.68 -29.72
C VAL A 8 19.67 38.64 -29.83
N ILE A 9 19.23 38.26 -31.02
CA ILE A 9 18.23 37.24 -31.24
C ILE A 9 18.69 35.86 -30.69
N VAL A 10 19.92 35.48 -30.97
CA VAL A 10 20.49 34.22 -30.48
C VAL A 10 20.55 34.18 -28.96
N VAL A 11 20.97 35.26 -28.32
CA VAL A 11 21.02 35.35 -26.86
C VAL A 11 19.63 35.23 -26.23
N VAL A 12 18.64 35.94 -26.78
CA VAL A 12 17.27 35.91 -26.30
C VAL A 12 16.67 34.52 -26.46
N LEU A 13 16.78 33.88 -27.60
CA LEU A 13 16.26 32.54 -27.85
C LEU A 13 16.94 31.48 -26.96
N SER A 14 18.25 31.58 -26.78
CA SER A 14 19.01 30.70 -25.92
C SER A 14 18.58 30.80 -24.45
N SER A 15 18.34 32.04 -23.99
CA SER A 15 17.86 32.30 -22.63
C SER A 15 16.47 31.71 -22.40
N MET A 16 15.55 31.86 -23.34
CA MET A 16 14.20 31.29 -23.26
C MET A 16 14.22 29.78 -23.25
N LEU A 17 15.03 29.17 -24.10
CA LEU A 17 15.19 27.72 -24.15
C LEU A 17 15.77 27.18 -22.84
N PHE A 18 16.76 27.84 -22.28
CA PHE A 18 17.38 27.49 -21.03
C PHE A 18 16.37 27.51 -19.86
N VAL A 19 15.60 28.58 -19.74
CA VAL A 19 14.55 28.70 -18.71
C VAL A 19 13.51 27.61 -18.86
N TRP A 20 13.08 27.33 -20.08
CA TRP A 20 12.14 26.23 -20.33
C TRP A 20 12.73 24.88 -19.92
N ALA A 21 13.96 24.57 -20.28
CA ALA A 21 14.63 23.34 -19.95
C ALA A 21 14.77 23.13 -18.44
N VAL A 22 15.20 24.18 -17.71
CA VAL A 22 15.32 24.13 -16.25
C VAL A 22 13.98 23.94 -15.57
N SER A 23 12.93 24.62 -16.01
CA SER A 23 11.58 24.51 -15.48
C SER A 23 11.01 23.09 -15.70
N SER A 24 11.14 22.54 -16.90
CA SER A 24 10.69 21.18 -17.23
C SER A 24 11.43 20.13 -16.42
N PHE A 25 12.74 20.26 -16.30
CA PHE A 25 13.57 19.34 -15.52
C PHE A 25 13.21 19.35 -14.04
N GLY A 26 12.95 20.54 -13.46
CA GLY A 26 12.49 20.66 -12.08
C GLY A 26 11.18 19.94 -11.81
N VAL A 27 10.22 20.03 -12.72
CA VAL A 27 8.93 19.30 -12.63
C VAL A 27 9.16 17.78 -12.66
N TYR A 28 9.99 17.27 -13.56
CA TYR A 28 10.30 15.84 -13.62
C TYR A 28 11.01 15.34 -12.36
N GLN A 29 11.96 16.09 -11.82
CA GLN A 29 12.65 15.74 -10.58
C GLN A 29 11.70 15.69 -9.38
N GLY A 30 10.79 16.65 -9.26
CA GLY A 30 9.81 16.69 -8.19
C GLY A 30 8.88 15.49 -8.22
N GLY A 31 8.38 15.11 -9.39
CA GLY A 31 7.54 13.92 -9.57
C GLY A 31 8.28 12.62 -9.27
N ALA A 32 9.51 12.50 -9.74
CA ALA A 32 10.33 11.31 -9.46
C ALA A 32 10.65 11.18 -7.97
N ALA A 33 11.00 12.27 -7.29
CA ALA A 33 11.27 12.25 -5.85
C ALA A 33 10.06 11.82 -5.04
N TYR A 34 8.87 12.31 -5.37
CA TYR A 34 7.62 11.88 -4.73
C TYR A 34 7.37 10.39 -4.92
N TRP A 35 7.53 9.87 -6.14
CA TRP A 35 7.33 8.45 -6.44
C TRP A 35 8.32 7.57 -5.68
N PHE A 36 9.60 7.91 -5.65
CA PHE A 36 10.63 7.18 -4.89
C PHE A 36 10.36 7.20 -3.39
N SER A 37 9.94 8.33 -2.83
CA SER A 37 9.59 8.45 -1.42
C SER A 37 8.43 7.54 -1.06
N SER A 38 7.37 7.53 -1.85
CA SER A 38 6.21 6.66 -1.65
C SER A 38 6.60 5.17 -1.71
N LYS A 39 7.41 4.78 -2.69
CA LYS A 39 7.91 3.40 -2.82
C LYS A 39 8.84 3.01 -1.67
N SER A 40 9.67 3.91 -1.21
CA SER A 40 10.55 3.68 -0.06
C SER A 40 9.76 3.40 1.21
N LEU A 41 8.70 4.16 1.47
CA LEU A 41 7.81 3.92 2.61
C LEU A 41 7.10 2.57 2.49
N ALA A 42 6.57 2.22 1.32
CA ALA A 42 5.95 0.93 1.10
C ALA A 42 6.92 -0.23 1.33
N ASN A 43 8.18 -0.09 0.90
CA ASN A 43 9.21 -1.10 1.11
C ASN A 43 9.62 -1.27 2.57
N GLN A 44 9.41 -0.26 3.42
CA GLN A 44 9.68 -0.33 4.86
C GLN A 44 8.55 -0.98 5.65
N GLU A 45 7.35 -1.07 5.09
CA GLU A 45 6.25 -1.75 5.76
C GLU A 45 6.52 -3.26 5.87
N ARG A 46 6.31 -3.80 7.06
CA ARG A 46 6.46 -5.23 7.35
C ARG A 46 5.23 -5.71 8.10
N VAL A 47 4.39 -6.44 7.40
CA VAL A 47 3.14 -6.99 7.92
C VAL A 47 3.36 -8.46 8.23
N SER A 48 3.05 -8.86 9.46
CA SER A 48 3.08 -10.26 9.88
C SER A 48 1.71 -10.70 10.36
N VAL A 49 1.17 -11.75 9.79
CA VAL A 49 -0.05 -12.38 10.29
C VAL A 49 0.37 -13.40 11.35
N GLU A 50 0.08 -13.08 12.60
CA GLU A 50 0.50 -13.89 13.76
C GLU A 50 -0.42 -15.07 13.99
N ALA A 51 -1.73 -14.90 13.78
CA ALA A 51 -2.73 -15.94 13.98
C ALA A 51 -3.97 -15.67 13.14
N ALA A 52 -4.68 -16.73 12.80
CA ALA A 52 -5.99 -16.66 12.18
C ALA A 52 -6.91 -17.66 12.87
N TYR A 53 -8.08 -17.19 13.27
CA TYR A 53 -9.12 -18.03 13.86
C TYR A 53 -10.30 -18.12 12.92
N PHE A 54 -10.73 -19.33 12.65
CA PHE A 54 -11.87 -19.62 11.81
C PHE A 54 -12.99 -20.12 12.69
N THR A 55 -14.08 -19.36 12.81
CA THR A 55 -15.19 -19.65 13.71
C THR A 55 -16.54 -19.35 13.05
N GLY A 56 -17.61 -19.45 13.81
CA GLY A 56 -18.97 -19.13 13.40
C GLY A 56 -19.82 -20.37 13.19
N ALA A 57 -21.11 -20.26 13.49
CA ALA A 57 -22.09 -21.35 13.35
C ALA A 57 -22.23 -21.84 11.90
N GLY A 58 -21.98 -20.94 10.94
CA GLY A 58 -21.97 -21.27 9.51
C GLY A 58 -20.58 -21.49 8.92
N ASN A 59 -19.54 -21.61 9.76
CA ASN A 59 -18.14 -21.71 9.33
C ASN A 59 -17.75 -20.60 8.34
N ASN A 60 -18.10 -19.38 8.66
CA ASN A 60 -17.90 -18.24 7.79
C ASN A 60 -17.34 -17.00 8.48
N ILE A 61 -16.81 -17.13 9.68
CA ILE A 61 -16.19 -16.02 10.42
C ILE A 61 -14.70 -16.26 10.57
N VAL A 62 -13.91 -15.27 10.16
CA VAL A 62 -12.46 -15.27 10.28
C VAL A 62 -12.03 -14.07 11.12
N LYS A 63 -11.12 -14.30 12.06
CA LYS A 63 -10.46 -13.24 12.83
C LYS A 63 -8.96 -13.37 12.68
N ILE A 64 -8.31 -12.30 12.26
CA ILE A 64 -6.90 -12.28 11.94
C ILE A 64 -6.19 -11.39 12.94
N TYR A 65 -5.05 -11.82 13.45
CA TYR A 65 -4.16 -11.00 14.28
C TYR A 65 -2.96 -10.61 13.45
N VAL A 66 -2.78 -9.30 13.30
CA VAL A 66 -1.70 -8.72 12.49
C VAL A 66 -0.76 -7.95 13.40
N ARG A 67 0.54 -8.23 13.27
CA ARG A 67 1.61 -7.49 13.95
C ARG A 67 2.39 -6.67 12.95
N ASN A 68 2.78 -5.48 13.38
CA ASN A 68 3.74 -4.66 12.65
C ASN A 68 5.17 -4.99 13.12
N VAL A 69 5.94 -5.63 12.27
CA VAL A 69 7.34 -6.00 12.53
C VAL A 69 8.33 -5.08 11.80
N GLY A 70 7.83 -4.04 11.17
CA GLY A 70 8.63 -3.05 10.45
C GLY A 70 8.93 -1.80 11.28
N PRO A 71 9.73 -0.88 10.74
CA PRO A 71 10.11 0.36 11.41
C PRO A 71 9.10 1.48 11.33
N ILE A 72 8.04 1.35 10.54
CA ILE A 72 7.02 2.39 10.34
C ILE A 72 5.61 1.83 10.55
N PRO A 73 4.64 2.65 10.99
CA PRO A 73 3.24 2.22 11.06
C PRO A 73 2.64 2.05 9.66
N PHE A 74 1.65 1.16 9.55
CA PHE A 74 0.88 0.98 8.33
C PHE A 74 -0.61 0.93 8.61
N THR A 75 -1.41 1.16 7.57
CA THR A 75 -2.87 1.08 7.66
C THR A 75 -3.37 -0.03 6.75
N ILE A 76 -4.14 -0.96 7.31
CA ILE A 76 -4.75 -2.06 6.57
C ILE A 76 -6.05 -1.55 5.95
N GLY A 77 -6.17 -1.62 4.63
CA GLY A 77 -7.36 -1.21 3.90
C GLY A 77 -8.26 -2.38 3.51
N SER A 78 -7.69 -3.54 3.27
CA SER A 78 -8.44 -4.70 2.79
C SER A 78 -7.76 -6.02 3.16
N VAL A 79 -8.57 -7.08 3.16
CA VAL A 79 -8.12 -8.44 3.39
C VAL A 79 -8.70 -9.32 2.28
N TYR A 80 -7.89 -10.20 1.74
CA TYR A 80 -8.31 -11.21 0.77
C TYR A 80 -8.33 -12.58 1.44
N ILE A 81 -9.44 -13.27 1.36
CA ILE A 81 -9.57 -14.66 1.81
C ILE A 81 -9.85 -15.51 0.57
N ASN A 82 -8.92 -16.41 0.21
CA ASN A 82 -9.02 -17.24 -0.99
C ASN A 82 -9.36 -16.44 -2.26
N SER A 83 -8.70 -15.29 -2.44
CA SER A 83 -8.91 -14.37 -3.57
C SER A 83 -10.20 -13.54 -3.53
N SER A 84 -11.02 -13.66 -2.52
CA SER A 84 -12.18 -12.78 -2.31
C SER A 84 -11.79 -11.56 -1.51
N LEU A 85 -12.13 -10.37 -2.02
CA LEU A 85 -11.80 -9.10 -1.40
C LEU A 85 -12.82 -8.70 -0.32
N TYR A 86 -12.32 -8.31 0.84
CA TYR A 86 -13.10 -7.74 1.94
C TYR A 86 -12.49 -6.41 2.34
N ASN A 87 -13.20 -5.33 2.05
CA ASN A 87 -12.79 -3.99 2.44
C ASN A 87 -13.07 -3.75 3.93
N LEU A 88 -12.11 -3.18 4.62
CA LEU A 88 -12.27 -2.78 6.01
C LEU A 88 -12.85 -1.38 6.10
N SER A 89 -13.88 -1.21 6.91
CA SER A 89 -14.49 0.09 7.19
C SER A 89 -14.83 0.16 8.70
N PRO A 90 -14.15 1.03 9.47
CA PRO A 90 -13.01 1.88 9.08
C PRO A 90 -11.71 1.09 8.84
N ASN A 91 -10.75 1.72 8.16
CA ASN A 91 -9.41 1.17 8.00
C ASN A 91 -8.71 1.06 9.36
N ILE A 92 -7.82 0.07 9.50
CA ILE A 92 -7.15 -0.22 10.76
C ILE A 92 -5.67 0.16 10.65
N THR A 93 -5.22 1.04 11.55
CA THR A 93 -3.80 1.43 11.64
C THR A 93 -3.09 0.55 12.68
N VAL A 94 -1.94 0.01 12.30
CA VAL A 94 -1.10 -0.81 13.18
C VAL A 94 0.22 -0.07 13.40
N ASN A 95 0.44 0.33 14.65
CA ASN A 95 1.69 0.99 15.04
C ASN A 95 2.85 -0.02 15.16
N VAL A 96 4.06 0.50 15.16
CA VAL A 96 5.27 -0.34 15.30
C VAL A 96 5.18 -1.21 16.55
N THR A 97 5.47 -2.50 16.41
CA THR A 97 5.39 -3.56 17.43
C THR A 97 3.98 -3.90 17.94
N GLN A 98 2.96 -3.20 17.50
CA GLN A 98 1.58 -3.45 17.91
C GLN A 98 0.99 -4.69 17.23
N VAL A 99 0.15 -5.43 17.96
CA VAL A 99 -0.70 -6.50 17.44
C VAL A 99 -2.14 -6.02 17.45
N VAL A 100 -2.83 -6.13 16.33
CA VAL A 100 -4.23 -5.70 16.19
C VAL A 100 -5.07 -6.84 15.62
N ALA A 101 -6.26 -7.02 16.17
CA ALA A 101 -7.25 -7.94 15.62
C ALA A 101 -7.96 -7.29 14.41
N VAL A 102 -8.09 -8.05 13.34
CA VAL A 102 -8.71 -7.58 12.09
C VAL A 102 -9.86 -8.52 11.72
N PRO A 103 -11.04 -7.99 11.49
CA PRO A 103 -11.57 -6.72 11.98
C PRO A 103 -11.74 -6.76 13.48
N SER A 104 -11.95 -5.65 14.14
CA SER A 104 -11.77 -5.49 15.57
C SER A 104 -12.51 -6.51 16.43
N SER A 105 -13.64 -6.54 16.86
CA SER A 105 -14.15 -7.42 17.92
C SER A 105 -14.85 -8.71 17.45
N ASN A 106 -15.54 -8.69 16.32
CA ASN A 106 -16.47 -9.76 15.95
C ASN A 106 -16.00 -10.70 14.85
N GLY A 107 -14.80 -10.47 14.31
CA GLY A 107 -14.33 -11.23 13.15
C GLY A 107 -14.96 -10.76 11.83
N LEU A 108 -14.36 -11.17 10.73
CA LEU A 108 -14.83 -10.88 9.38
C LEU A 108 -15.80 -11.99 8.95
N THR A 109 -17.04 -11.62 8.68
CA THR A 109 -18.04 -12.55 8.15
C THR A 109 -17.87 -12.67 6.64
N LEU A 110 -17.63 -13.87 6.14
CA LEU A 110 -17.43 -14.15 4.73
C LEU A 110 -18.78 -14.40 4.07
N VAL A 111 -19.19 -13.50 3.20
CA VAL A 111 -20.44 -13.64 2.45
C VAL A 111 -20.21 -14.60 1.27
N GLY A 112 -20.97 -15.68 1.22
CA GLY A 112 -20.90 -16.66 0.14
C GLY A 112 -19.68 -17.58 0.18
N GLN A 113 -18.91 -17.56 1.27
CA GLN A 113 -17.79 -18.47 1.49
C GLN A 113 -17.94 -19.20 2.82
N THR A 114 -17.66 -20.49 2.79
CA THR A 114 -17.60 -21.34 3.96
C THR A 114 -16.32 -22.20 3.89
N TRP A 115 -15.87 -22.70 5.02
CA TRP A 115 -14.77 -23.67 5.09
C TRP A 115 -15.20 -24.91 5.85
N THR A 116 -14.53 -26.00 5.56
CA THR A 116 -14.60 -27.23 6.34
C THR A 116 -13.39 -27.31 7.25
N HIS A 117 -13.55 -27.85 8.44
CA HIS A 117 -12.43 -28.02 9.35
C HIS A 117 -11.33 -28.86 8.70
N GLY A 118 -10.11 -28.34 8.69
CA GLY A 118 -8.97 -28.94 8.01
C GLY A 118 -8.65 -28.35 6.64
N ASP A 119 -9.53 -27.52 6.07
CA ASP A 119 -9.26 -26.84 4.80
C ASP A 119 -8.14 -25.80 4.93
N VAL A 120 -7.31 -25.69 3.90
CA VAL A 120 -6.26 -24.69 3.81
C VAL A 120 -6.86 -23.42 3.22
N GLN A 121 -6.71 -22.31 3.95
CA GLN A 121 -7.19 -20.99 3.55
C GLN A 121 -6.01 -20.07 3.30
N THR A 122 -6.04 -19.33 2.21
CA THR A 122 -5.03 -18.30 1.89
C THR A 122 -5.52 -16.94 2.33
N ILE A 123 -4.75 -16.25 3.16
CA ILE A 123 -5.06 -14.93 3.67
C ILE A 123 -4.03 -13.94 3.14
N ARG A 124 -4.51 -12.85 2.54
CA ARG A 124 -3.69 -11.73 2.11
C ARG A 124 -4.15 -10.46 2.81
N VAL A 125 -3.22 -9.78 3.44
CA VAL A 125 -3.47 -8.48 4.06
C VAL A 125 -2.85 -7.41 3.17
N ALA A 126 -3.66 -6.44 2.77
CA ALA A 126 -3.24 -5.33 1.92
C ALA A 126 -3.25 -4.02 2.69
N THR A 127 -2.14 -3.28 2.62
CA THR A 127 -2.05 -1.93 3.18
C THR A 127 -2.44 -0.88 2.15
N LEU A 128 -2.73 0.33 2.62
CA LEU A 128 -3.08 1.45 1.74
C LEU A 128 -1.93 1.87 0.81
N ARG A 129 -0.68 1.56 1.17
CA ARG A 129 0.50 1.82 0.32
C ARG A 129 0.78 0.72 -0.69
N GLY A 130 -0.01 -0.35 -0.69
CA GLY A 130 0.11 -1.45 -1.64
C GLY A 130 0.98 -2.61 -1.19
N THR A 131 1.42 -2.65 0.07
CA THR A 131 2.13 -3.79 0.63
C THR A 131 1.17 -4.96 0.82
N LEU A 132 1.57 -6.14 0.36
CA LEU A 132 0.79 -7.38 0.49
C LEU A 132 1.55 -8.38 1.35
N SER A 133 0.85 -8.96 2.32
CA SER A 133 1.35 -10.10 3.09
C SER A 133 0.43 -11.30 2.85
N THR A 134 0.99 -12.38 2.33
CA THR A 134 0.24 -13.59 1.99
C THR A 134 0.67 -14.73 2.92
N THR A 135 -0.30 -15.36 3.57
CA THR A 135 -0.08 -16.52 4.45
C THR A 135 -1.14 -17.57 4.20
N THR A 136 -0.84 -18.82 4.57
CA THR A 136 -1.79 -19.94 4.52
C THR A 136 -2.05 -20.46 5.92
N TRP A 137 -3.32 -20.74 6.20
CA TRP A 137 -3.78 -21.21 7.50
C TRP A 137 -4.76 -22.37 7.32
N VAL A 138 -4.77 -23.27 8.29
CA VAL A 138 -5.72 -24.38 8.32
C VAL A 138 -6.93 -23.99 9.16
N ALA A 139 -8.09 -24.13 8.57
CA ALA A 139 -9.36 -23.82 9.23
C ALA A 139 -9.76 -24.85 10.31
#